data_76472b4240f0fef92dfd61c9b3eefc28
#
_entry.id   76472b4240f0fef92dfd61c9b3eefc28
#
_cell.length_a   1.000
_cell.length_b   1.000
_cell.length_c   1.000
_cell.angle_alpha   90.00
_cell.angle_beta   90.00
_cell.angle_gamma   90.00
#
_symmetry.space_group_name_H-M   'P 1'
#
loop_
_entity.id
_entity.type
_entity.pdbx_description
1 polymer ?
#
loop_
_entity_poly.entity_id
_entity_poly.type
_entity_poly.pdbx_seq_one_letter_code
_entity_poly.pdbx_strand_id
1 'polypeptide(L)'
;LATVSDKPLEIEGFGTIEPISKTLPGFKSAANYFGIFIPKGVPAEVVATVEKIWADHIMQNEAIKKYAVNRGAFFGPSSGDAAQANAFPAVQANAWLLHSGGKTKVAPDTVGIPKP
;
A
#
# COMPACT_ATOMS: atom_id res chain seq x y z
N LEU A 1 10.29 -9.30 17.67
CA LEU A 1 10.13 -8.56 16.42
C LEU A 1 8.83 -9.00 15.74
N ALA A 2 8.09 -8.06 15.12
CA ALA A 2 6.92 -8.34 14.32
C ALA A 2 6.85 -7.35 13.16
N THR A 3 6.26 -7.76 12.03
CA THR A 3 5.98 -6.83 10.94
C THR A 3 4.65 -6.11 11.18
N VAL A 4 4.50 -4.89 10.66
CA VAL A 4 3.22 -4.16 10.64
C VAL A 4 2.38 -4.51 9.40
N SER A 5 2.85 -5.42 8.56
CA SER A 5 2.08 -5.95 7.43
C SER A 5 1.14 -7.07 7.91
N ASP A 6 0.19 -7.45 7.08
CA ASP A 6 -0.69 -8.60 7.30
C ASP A 6 -0.06 -9.94 6.91
N LYS A 7 1.16 -9.90 6.35
CA LYS A 7 1.92 -11.07 5.88
C LYS A 7 3.25 -11.19 6.59
N PRO A 8 3.74 -12.43 6.79
CA PRO A 8 5.09 -12.64 7.32
C PRO A 8 6.14 -12.12 6.34
N LEU A 9 7.27 -11.70 6.86
CA LEU A 9 8.43 -11.23 6.10
C LEU A 9 9.58 -12.23 6.26
N GLU A 10 10.04 -12.77 5.14
CA GLU A 10 11.23 -13.60 5.08
C GLU A 10 12.47 -12.71 4.92
N ILE A 11 13.45 -12.85 5.82
CA ILE A 11 14.72 -12.13 5.74
C ILE A 11 15.84 -13.16 5.62
N GLU A 12 16.61 -13.04 4.54
CA GLU A 12 17.76 -13.92 4.29
C GLU A 12 18.77 -13.85 5.46
N GLY A 13 19.15 -15.01 5.96
CA GLY A 13 20.08 -15.14 7.09
C GLY A 13 19.47 -14.89 8.48
N PHE A 14 18.21 -14.44 8.55
CA PHE A 14 17.53 -14.20 9.83
C PHE A 14 16.31 -15.13 10.03
N GLY A 15 15.56 -15.45 8.96
CA GLY A 15 14.34 -16.26 9.00
C GLY A 15 13.07 -15.43 8.88
N THR A 16 11.96 -15.97 9.36
CA THR A 16 10.61 -15.40 9.24
C THR A 16 10.28 -14.45 10.38
N ILE A 17 9.82 -13.26 10.05
CA ILE A 17 9.24 -12.31 11.00
C ILE A 17 7.71 -12.32 10.82
N GLU A 18 7.02 -12.76 11.85
CA GLU A 18 5.55 -12.86 11.84
C GLU A 18 4.86 -11.49 11.92
N PRO A 19 3.63 -11.36 11.38
CA PRO A 19 2.85 -10.15 11.50
C PRO A 19 2.40 -9.89 12.95
N ILE A 20 2.35 -8.61 13.34
CA ILE A 20 1.91 -8.21 14.69
C ILE A 20 0.46 -8.63 14.98
N SER A 21 -0.38 -8.76 13.96
CA SER A 21 -1.76 -9.23 14.06
C SER A 21 -1.88 -10.64 14.65
N LYS A 22 -0.81 -11.45 14.55
CA LYS A 22 -0.73 -12.77 15.18
C LYS A 22 -0.68 -12.70 16.71
N THR A 23 -0.08 -11.65 17.25
CA THR A 23 0.04 -11.40 18.70
C THR A 23 -1.03 -10.44 19.21
N LEU A 24 -1.47 -9.50 18.36
CA LEU A 24 -2.50 -8.52 18.63
C LEU A 24 -3.63 -8.62 17.59
N PRO A 25 -4.61 -9.53 17.77
CA PRO A 25 -5.64 -9.81 16.76
C PRO A 25 -6.50 -8.62 16.35
N GLY A 26 -6.57 -7.57 17.14
CA GLY A 26 -7.29 -6.33 16.82
C GLY A 26 -6.46 -5.29 16.04
N PHE A 27 -5.18 -5.56 15.80
CA PHE A 27 -4.32 -4.61 15.10
C PHE A 27 -4.65 -4.58 13.61
N LYS A 28 -5.02 -3.38 13.13
CA LYS A 28 -5.24 -3.14 11.70
C LYS A 28 -3.97 -2.56 11.09
N SER A 29 -3.39 -3.29 10.16
CA SER A 29 -2.23 -2.81 9.41
C SER A 29 -2.64 -1.71 8.43
N ALA A 30 -1.87 -0.62 8.40
CA ALA A 30 -1.94 0.41 7.38
C ALA A 30 -0.57 0.54 6.73
N ALA A 31 -0.24 -0.43 5.88
CA ALA A 31 1.05 -0.48 5.20
C ALA A 31 1.23 0.73 4.26
N ASN A 32 2.41 1.30 4.24
CA ASN A 32 2.76 2.33 3.27
C ASN A 32 3.06 1.69 1.92
N TYR A 33 2.40 2.18 0.88
CA TYR A 33 2.58 1.71 -0.49
C TYR A 33 3.42 2.70 -1.29
N PHE A 34 4.34 2.17 -2.07
CA PHE A 34 5.05 2.91 -3.10
C PHE A 34 4.43 2.57 -4.45
N GLY A 35 4.08 3.58 -5.23
CA GLY A 35 3.41 3.34 -6.51
C GLY A 35 3.22 4.60 -7.33
N ILE A 36 2.55 4.44 -8.45
CA ILE A 36 2.12 5.52 -9.34
C ILE A 36 0.63 5.75 -9.09
N PHE A 37 0.26 6.98 -8.76
CA PHE A 37 -1.12 7.41 -8.61
C PHE A 37 -1.56 8.19 -9.84
N ILE A 38 -2.65 7.73 -10.46
CA ILE A 38 -3.21 8.37 -11.65
C ILE A 38 -4.41 9.22 -11.21
N PRO A 39 -4.47 10.52 -11.55
CA PRO A 39 -5.61 11.37 -11.22
C PRO A 39 -6.91 10.86 -11.83
N LYS A 40 -8.03 11.16 -11.18
CA LYS A 40 -9.36 10.92 -11.77
C LYS A 40 -9.54 11.74 -13.07
N GLY A 41 -10.19 11.15 -14.06
CA GLY A 41 -10.50 11.81 -15.35
C GLY A 41 -9.41 11.62 -16.41
N VAL A 42 -8.34 10.90 -16.13
CA VAL A 42 -7.39 10.48 -17.17
C VAL A 42 -8.09 9.50 -18.12
N PRO A 43 -7.91 9.63 -19.47
CA PRO A 43 -8.51 8.73 -20.44
C PRO A 43 -8.22 7.26 -20.17
N ALA A 44 -9.21 6.40 -20.39
CA ALA A 44 -9.12 4.98 -20.06
C ALA A 44 -7.96 4.26 -20.80
N GLU A 45 -7.68 4.65 -22.05
CA GLU A 45 -6.57 4.11 -22.84
C GLU A 45 -5.20 4.44 -22.25
N VAL A 46 -5.07 5.60 -21.59
CA VAL A 46 -3.83 5.97 -20.89
C VAL A 46 -3.67 5.12 -19.63
N VAL A 47 -4.74 4.94 -18.87
CA VAL A 47 -4.75 4.07 -17.67
C VAL A 47 -4.37 2.65 -18.08
N ALA A 48 -5.01 2.09 -19.10
CA ALA A 48 -4.72 0.74 -19.60
C ALA A 48 -3.27 0.60 -20.08
N THR A 49 -2.71 1.63 -20.70
CA THR A 49 -1.30 1.64 -21.12
C THR A 49 -0.36 1.59 -19.93
N VAL A 50 -0.60 2.41 -18.90
CA VAL A 50 0.21 2.41 -17.67
C VAL A 50 0.08 1.07 -16.93
N GLU A 51 -1.12 0.50 -16.84
CA GLU A 51 -1.34 -0.81 -16.23
C GLU A 51 -0.59 -1.92 -16.97
N LYS A 52 -0.61 -1.88 -18.31
CA LYS A 52 0.15 -2.83 -19.12
C LYS A 52 1.66 -2.73 -18.88
N ILE A 53 2.21 -1.52 -18.89
CA ILE A 53 3.64 -1.29 -18.59
C ILE A 53 3.97 -1.79 -17.18
N TRP A 54 3.10 -1.52 -16.21
CA TRP A 54 3.26 -1.99 -14.84
C TRP A 54 3.31 -3.52 -14.77
N ALA A 55 2.36 -4.19 -15.41
CA ALA A 55 2.30 -5.65 -15.43
C ALA A 55 3.52 -6.28 -16.12
N ASP A 56 3.90 -5.75 -17.29
CA ASP A 56 4.97 -6.34 -18.12
C ASP A 56 6.37 -6.08 -17.57
N HIS A 57 6.60 -4.95 -16.88
CA HIS A 57 7.94 -4.52 -16.51
C HIS A 57 8.17 -4.37 -15.00
N ILE A 58 7.16 -4.00 -14.22
CA ILE A 58 7.34 -3.73 -12.78
C ILE A 58 7.04 -4.96 -11.93
N MET A 59 5.94 -5.64 -12.21
CA MET A 59 5.48 -6.77 -11.38
C MET A 59 6.47 -7.94 -11.35
N GLN A 60 7.34 -8.05 -12.35
CA GLN A 60 8.32 -9.13 -12.48
C GLN A 60 9.76 -8.62 -12.41
N ASN A 61 9.98 -7.38 -11.97
CA ASN A 61 11.30 -6.76 -11.99
C ASN A 61 12.16 -7.21 -10.81
N GLU A 62 13.14 -8.06 -11.09
CA GLU A 62 14.04 -8.60 -10.05
C GLU A 62 14.91 -7.52 -9.38
N ALA A 63 15.26 -6.43 -10.08
CA ALA A 63 16.03 -5.34 -9.47
C ALA A 63 15.20 -4.58 -8.44
N ILE A 64 13.92 -4.31 -8.74
CA ILE A 64 12.99 -3.66 -7.80
C ILE A 64 12.70 -4.60 -6.63
N LYS A 65 12.49 -5.88 -6.89
CA LYS A 65 12.30 -6.89 -5.86
C LYS A 65 13.50 -6.95 -4.90
N LYS A 66 14.71 -7.04 -5.44
CA LYS A 66 15.94 -7.03 -4.66
C LYS A 66 16.12 -5.74 -3.86
N TYR A 67 15.78 -4.60 -4.46
CA TYR A 67 15.79 -3.31 -3.76
C TYR A 67 14.83 -3.29 -2.56
N ALA A 68 13.60 -3.79 -2.74
CA ALA A 68 12.61 -3.87 -1.66
C ALA A 68 13.09 -4.79 -0.53
N VAL A 69 13.53 -6.01 -0.85
CA VAL A 69 14.03 -7.00 0.13
C VAL A 69 15.21 -6.44 0.93
N ASN A 70 16.18 -5.80 0.27
CA ASN A 70 17.34 -5.21 0.95
C ASN A 70 16.97 -4.07 1.92
N ARG A 71 15.77 -3.54 1.82
CA ARG A 71 15.23 -2.51 2.73
C ARG A 71 14.21 -3.05 3.73
N GLY A 72 14.06 -4.36 3.81
CA GLY A 72 13.07 -4.99 4.68
C GLY A 72 11.63 -4.69 4.27
N ALA A 73 11.41 -4.38 2.99
CA ALA A 73 10.08 -4.11 2.44
C ALA A 73 9.54 -5.34 1.71
N PHE A 74 8.22 -5.52 1.76
CA PHE A 74 7.54 -6.56 1.02
C PHE A 74 7.40 -6.17 -0.46
N PHE A 75 7.81 -7.04 -1.36
CA PHE A 75 7.58 -6.88 -2.80
C PHE A 75 6.30 -7.63 -3.20
N GLY A 76 5.22 -6.90 -3.36
CA GLY A 76 3.92 -7.45 -3.73
C GLY A 76 3.16 -6.45 -4.61
N PRO A 77 3.67 -6.20 -5.85
CA PRO A 77 3.06 -5.21 -6.73
C PRO A 77 1.65 -5.63 -7.15
N SER A 78 0.77 -4.67 -7.26
CA SER A 78 -0.61 -4.81 -7.73
C SER A 78 -0.98 -3.62 -8.62
N SER A 79 -2.05 -3.73 -9.39
CA SER A 79 -2.57 -2.65 -10.25
C SER A 79 -4.08 -2.58 -10.16
N GLY A 80 -4.67 -1.53 -10.73
CA GLY A 80 -6.12 -1.35 -10.80
C GLY A 80 -6.82 -1.37 -9.45
N ASP A 81 -8.00 -1.97 -9.42
CA ASP A 81 -8.84 -2.06 -8.21
C ASP A 81 -8.15 -2.76 -7.04
N ALA A 82 -7.31 -3.76 -7.31
CA ALA A 82 -6.56 -4.46 -6.28
C ALA A 82 -5.53 -3.54 -5.61
N ALA A 83 -4.82 -2.72 -6.39
CA ALA A 83 -3.89 -1.74 -5.84
C ALA A 83 -4.62 -0.67 -5.02
N GLN A 84 -5.76 -0.19 -5.51
CA GLN A 84 -6.59 0.77 -4.79
C GLN A 84 -7.11 0.19 -3.47
N ALA A 85 -7.64 -1.02 -3.47
CA ALA A 85 -8.12 -1.69 -2.26
C ALA A 85 -7.01 -1.89 -1.24
N ASN A 86 -5.82 -2.28 -1.68
CA ASN A 86 -4.66 -2.47 -0.83
C ASN A 86 -4.16 -1.16 -0.21
N ALA A 87 -4.19 -0.05 -0.96
CA ALA A 87 -3.71 1.25 -0.50
C ALA A 87 -4.75 2.00 0.37
N PHE A 88 -6.04 1.72 0.19
CA PHE A 88 -7.12 2.46 0.82
C PHE A 88 -7.07 2.53 2.36
N PRO A 89 -6.74 1.47 3.10
CA PRO A 89 -6.63 1.56 4.57
C PRO A 89 -5.60 2.60 5.04
N ALA A 90 -4.47 2.72 4.34
CA ALA A 90 -3.45 3.74 4.64
C ALA A 90 -3.95 5.15 4.29
N VAL A 91 -4.61 5.33 3.15
CA VAL A 91 -5.24 6.60 2.75
C VAL A 91 -6.26 7.02 3.79
N GLN A 92 -7.13 6.10 4.20
CA GLN A 92 -8.19 6.32 5.18
C GLN A 92 -7.61 6.76 6.55
N ALA A 93 -6.67 5.99 7.09
CA ALA A 93 -6.05 6.28 8.37
C ALA A 93 -5.31 7.64 8.36
N ASN A 94 -4.53 7.90 7.32
CA ASN A 94 -3.78 9.16 7.20
C ASN A 94 -4.69 10.38 6.99
N ALA A 95 -5.74 10.26 6.16
CA ALA A 95 -6.70 11.34 5.95
C ALA A 95 -7.38 11.76 7.25
N TRP A 96 -7.84 10.80 8.03
CA TRP A 96 -8.51 11.07 9.32
C TRP A 96 -7.53 11.55 10.40
N LEU A 97 -6.29 11.04 10.40
CA LEU A 97 -5.24 11.54 11.29
C LEU A 97 -4.94 13.02 11.00
N LEU A 98 -4.77 13.39 9.73
CA LEU A 98 -4.53 14.77 9.33
C LEU A 98 -5.73 15.68 9.63
N HIS A 99 -6.95 15.18 9.43
CA HIS A 99 -8.17 15.92 9.75
C HIS A 99 -8.29 16.19 11.24
N SER A 100 -8.09 15.18 12.07
CA SER A 100 -8.10 15.33 13.54
C SER A 100 -7.06 16.34 14.04
N GLY A 101 -5.92 16.42 13.35
CA GLY A 101 -4.86 17.39 13.62
C GLY A 101 -5.10 18.78 13.01
N GLY A 102 -6.28 19.04 12.44
CA GLY A 102 -6.62 20.35 11.82
C GLY A 102 -5.82 20.68 10.56
N LYS A 103 -5.30 19.66 9.86
CA LYS A 103 -4.45 19.83 8.67
C LYS A 103 -5.22 19.74 7.34
N THR A 104 -6.52 19.48 7.37
CA THR A 104 -7.37 19.43 6.18
C THR A 104 -8.43 20.51 6.21
N LYS A 105 -8.80 21.05 5.03
CA LYS A 105 -9.84 22.06 4.87
C LYS A 105 -11.25 21.47 4.89
N VAL A 106 -11.38 20.20 4.51
CA VAL A 106 -12.65 19.47 4.44
C VAL A 106 -12.56 18.14 5.18
N ALA A 107 -13.68 17.65 5.67
CA ALA A 107 -13.71 16.35 6.33
C ALA A 107 -13.56 15.23 5.28
N PRO A 108 -12.80 14.15 5.58
CA PRO A 108 -12.52 13.08 4.63
C PRO A 108 -13.77 12.35 4.11
N ASP A 109 -14.81 12.21 4.91
CA ASP A 109 -16.09 11.59 4.54
C ASP A 109 -16.81 12.35 3.40
N THR A 110 -16.66 13.68 3.35
CA THR A 110 -17.23 14.50 2.27
C THR A 110 -16.62 14.23 0.90
N VAL A 111 -15.46 13.59 0.85
CA VAL A 111 -14.76 13.18 -0.38
C VAL A 111 -14.69 11.66 -0.55
N GLY A 112 -15.55 10.93 0.16
CA GLY A 112 -15.70 9.48 0.02
C GLY A 112 -14.67 8.65 0.80
N ILE A 113 -14.05 9.22 1.84
CA ILE A 113 -13.14 8.50 2.74
C ILE A 113 -13.82 8.34 4.10
N PRO A 114 -14.55 7.24 4.33
CA PRO A 114 -15.26 7.02 5.59
C PRO A 114 -14.28 6.93 6.77
N LYS A 115 -14.78 7.12 7.97
CA LYS A 115 -13.97 6.95 9.19
C LYS A 115 -13.58 5.48 9.36
N PRO A 116 -12.30 5.18 9.76
CA PRO A 116 -11.83 3.82 9.95
C PRO A 116 -12.56 3.08 11.07
#